data_7f8f26d79d019a3c332772c6fea2982a
#
_entry.id   7f8f26d79d019a3c332772c6fea2982a
#
_cell.length_a   1.000
_cell.length_b   1.000
_cell.length_c   1.000
_cell.angle_alpha   90.00
_cell.angle_beta   90.00
_cell.angle_gamma   90.00
#
_symmetry.space_group_name_H-M   'P 1'
#
loop_
_entity.id
_entity.type
_entity.pdbx_description
1 polymer ?
#
loop_
_entity_poly.entity_id
_entity_poly.type
_entity_poly.pdbx_seq_one_letter_code
_entity_poly.pdbx_strand_id
1 'polypeptide(L)'
;VPIKLNEVDGSCIDNSTTVEGAVPAPGPSGQVYVAWSGPNGLVFKKSLDQGVTWSTTETQIIATHEWDFAIPGIDRCNGMPITICDLSPSAHHGTIYVNWADQSNGANDTDIFLSKSTDGGTTWSSPLRVNNDAPGKHQFLSWMALDQTNGYIYIVFYDRRNYTNNNTDVYLAYSTDGGSTLTNTKIGTTSFLPTSSVFFGDYTNIVAHNGVIRPIWTRLASGQTSVWTAILSQSQLDAKEFETQDDNTTIVNYPNPAEEDCYFAFKLYKESPVSITIYDLTGK
;
A
#
# COMPACT_ATOMS: atom_id res chain seq x y z
N VAL A 1 -25.92 12.93 16.92
CA VAL A 1 -26.89 13.00 15.81
C VAL A 1 -26.11 12.70 14.52
N PRO A 2 -26.60 11.81 13.63
CA PRO A 2 -25.94 11.54 12.35
C PRO A 2 -25.84 12.80 11.49
N ILE A 3 -24.72 12.97 10.79
CA ILE A 3 -24.47 14.08 9.86
C ILE A 3 -24.16 13.46 8.49
N LYS A 4 -24.90 13.89 7.45
CA LYS A 4 -24.61 13.51 6.07
C LYS A 4 -23.44 14.33 5.56
N LEU A 5 -22.43 13.68 4.98
CA LEU A 5 -21.22 14.33 4.47
C LEU A 5 -21.24 14.56 2.96
N ASN A 6 -21.70 13.58 2.19
CA ASN A 6 -21.73 13.67 0.73
C ASN A 6 -22.73 14.71 0.22
N GLU A 7 -22.34 15.46 -0.81
CA GLU A 7 -23.21 16.47 -1.44
C GLU A 7 -24.19 15.84 -2.43
N VAL A 8 -23.72 14.89 -3.22
CA VAL A 8 -24.52 14.16 -4.21
C VAL A 8 -24.72 12.72 -3.73
N ASP A 9 -25.98 12.28 -3.68
CA ASP A 9 -26.29 10.90 -3.30
C ASP A 9 -25.83 9.93 -4.39
N GLY A 10 -25.23 8.83 -3.94
CA GLY A 10 -24.80 7.77 -4.82
C GLY A 10 -25.95 6.91 -5.34
N SER A 11 -25.66 6.09 -6.35
CA SER A 11 -26.56 5.05 -6.81
C SER A 11 -26.85 4.03 -5.70
N CYS A 12 -28.03 3.45 -5.72
CA CYS A 12 -28.37 2.31 -4.85
C CYS A 12 -27.99 0.96 -5.47
N ILE A 13 -27.47 0.97 -6.69
CA ILE A 13 -26.90 -0.19 -7.40
C ILE A 13 -25.39 -0.05 -7.33
N ASP A 14 -24.71 -1.09 -6.91
CA ASP A 14 -23.26 -1.15 -6.77
C ASP A 14 -22.57 -0.86 -8.12
N ASN A 15 -21.92 0.28 -8.20
CA ASN A 15 -21.15 0.76 -9.35
C ASN A 15 -20.31 1.99 -8.96
N SER A 16 -19.46 2.50 -9.84
CA SER A 16 -18.58 3.66 -9.58
C SER A 16 -19.28 4.96 -9.18
N THR A 17 -20.61 5.05 -9.25
CA THR A 17 -21.37 6.21 -8.72
C THR A 17 -21.99 5.97 -7.34
N THR A 18 -21.81 4.80 -6.74
CA THR A 18 -22.13 4.54 -5.34
C THR A 18 -21.18 5.31 -4.42
N VAL A 19 -21.66 5.83 -3.30
CA VAL A 19 -20.82 6.53 -2.32
C VAL A 19 -20.22 5.50 -1.37
N GLU A 20 -18.93 5.21 -1.51
CA GLU A 20 -18.25 4.15 -0.75
C GLU A 20 -16.79 4.45 -0.40
N GLY A 21 -16.18 3.58 0.43
CA GLY A 21 -14.75 3.60 0.73
C GLY A 21 -14.31 4.68 1.71
N ALA A 22 -15.21 5.20 2.55
CA ALA A 22 -14.89 6.25 3.51
C ALA A 22 -14.00 5.72 4.65
N VAL A 23 -12.73 6.12 4.67
CA VAL A 23 -11.79 5.82 5.77
C VAL A 23 -11.37 7.13 6.44
N PRO A 24 -11.81 7.40 7.69
CA PRO A 24 -11.46 8.63 8.39
C PRO A 24 -10.05 8.56 8.99
N ALA A 25 -9.39 9.72 9.07
CA ALA A 25 -8.10 9.89 9.73
C ALA A 25 -8.11 11.09 10.69
N PRO A 26 -7.47 10.99 11.88
CA PRO A 26 -7.30 12.14 12.77
C PRO A 26 -6.24 13.09 12.22
N GLY A 27 -6.41 14.38 12.46
CA GLY A 27 -5.40 15.40 12.24
C GLY A 27 -4.67 15.79 13.54
N PRO A 28 -3.57 16.58 13.44
CA PRO A 28 -2.66 16.84 14.55
C PRO A 28 -3.25 17.68 15.70
N SER A 29 -4.36 18.39 15.48
CA SER A 29 -5.00 19.26 16.46
C SER A 29 -6.49 18.98 16.64
N GLY A 30 -6.89 17.69 16.47
CA GLY A 30 -8.28 17.27 16.64
C GLY A 30 -9.13 17.40 15.36
N GLN A 31 -8.53 17.69 14.22
CA GLN A 31 -9.21 17.59 12.92
C GLN A 31 -9.61 16.14 12.66
N VAL A 32 -10.65 15.98 11.83
CA VAL A 32 -11.01 14.70 11.24
C VAL A 32 -11.04 14.87 9.73
N TYR A 33 -10.36 13.99 9.04
CA TYR A 33 -10.24 13.97 7.59
C TYR A 33 -10.89 12.72 7.04
N VAL A 34 -11.58 12.82 5.92
CA VAL A 34 -12.17 11.65 5.25
C VAL A 34 -12.20 11.87 3.74
N ALA A 35 -11.74 10.87 3.00
CA ALA A 35 -11.95 10.77 1.56
C ALA A 35 -12.87 9.59 1.26
N TRP A 36 -13.63 9.69 0.17
CA TRP A 36 -14.48 8.61 -0.35
C TRP A 36 -14.67 8.75 -1.85
N SER A 37 -15.10 7.68 -2.48
CA SER A 37 -15.48 7.62 -3.89
C SER A 37 -16.98 7.85 -4.06
N GLY A 38 -17.37 8.47 -5.16
CA GLY A 38 -18.79 8.74 -5.43
C GLY A 38 -19.02 9.44 -6.77
N PRO A 39 -20.24 9.97 -7.01
CA PRO A 39 -20.60 10.64 -8.26
C PRO A 39 -19.71 11.82 -8.64
N ASN A 40 -19.11 12.49 -7.64
CA ASN A 40 -18.20 13.62 -7.84
C ASN A 40 -16.72 13.19 -7.98
N GLY A 41 -16.44 11.90 -8.19
CA GLY A 41 -15.11 11.32 -8.24
C GLY A 41 -14.57 10.94 -6.86
N LEU A 42 -13.27 11.05 -6.67
CA LEU A 42 -12.62 10.89 -5.37
C LEU A 42 -12.60 12.24 -4.66
N VAL A 43 -13.34 12.34 -3.57
CA VAL A 43 -13.61 13.59 -2.85
C VAL A 43 -13.17 13.51 -1.39
N PHE A 44 -13.04 14.68 -0.78
CA PHE A 44 -12.54 14.85 0.57
C PHE A 44 -13.38 15.88 1.33
N LYS A 45 -13.60 15.61 2.62
CA LYS A 45 -14.12 16.60 3.59
C LYS A 45 -13.29 16.57 4.88
N LYS A 46 -13.36 17.70 5.60
CA LYS A 46 -12.69 17.84 6.90
C LYS A 46 -13.61 18.46 7.94
N SER A 47 -13.37 18.07 9.17
CA SER A 47 -13.85 18.75 10.38
C SER A 47 -12.64 19.36 11.10
N LEU A 48 -12.81 20.55 11.67
CA LEU A 48 -11.79 21.22 12.47
C LEU A 48 -12.11 21.18 13.98
N ASP A 49 -13.21 20.56 14.37
CA ASP A 49 -13.79 20.56 15.72
C ASP A 49 -14.21 19.16 16.18
N GLN A 50 -13.35 18.16 15.89
CA GLN A 50 -13.52 16.77 16.33
C GLN A 50 -14.78 16.08 15.75
N GLY A 51 -15.20 16.48 14.54
CA GLY A 51 -16.34 15.88 13.86
C GLY A 51 -17.69 16.54 14.18
N VAL A 52 -17.71 17.64 14.95
CA VAL A 52 -18.95 18.34 15.31
C VAL A 52 -19.53 19.08 14.10
N THR A 53 -18.68 19.79 13.36
CA THR A 53 -19.05 20.41 12.08
C THR A 53 -18.07 19.99 10.96
N TRP A 54 -18.54 20.07 9.72
CA TRP A 54 -17.78 19.66 8.55
C TRP A 54 -17.71 20.77 7.51
N SER A 55 -16.67 20.75 6.67
CA SER A 55 -16.58 21.65 5.52
C SER A 55 -17.88 21.59 4.69
N THR A 56 -18.35 22.75 4.22
CA THR A 56 -19.62 22.86 3.49
C THR A 56 -19.54 22.18 2.12
N THR A 57 -18.38 22.26 1.47
CA THR A 57 -18.15 21.71 0.14
C THR A 57 -17.17 20.56 0.17
N GLU A 58 -17.35 19.60 -0.75
CA GLU A 58 -16.38 18.58 -1.10
C GLU A 58 -15.19 19.21 -1.82
N THR A 59 -13.98 18.77 -1.48
CA THR A 59 -12.79 19.07 -2.26
C THR A 59 -12.47 17.86 -3.14
N GLN A 60 -12.39 18.04 -4.44
CA GLN A 60 -12.01 16.95 -5.34
C GLN A 60 -10.51 16.65 -5.23
N ILE A 61 -10.16 15.37 -5.04
CA ILE A 61 -8.80 14.86 -5.18
C ILE A 61 -8.56 14.54 -6.66
N ILE A 62 -9.49 13.80 -7.28
CA ILE A 62 -9.58 13.60 -8.73
C ILE A 62 -11.04 13.69 -9.17
N ALA A 63 -11.29 14.25 -10.37
CA ALA A 63 -12.63 14.53 -10.86
C ALA A 63 -13.41 13.29 -11.30
N THR A 64 -12.72 12.25 -11.73
CA THR A 64 -13.31 10.96 -12.12
C THR A 64 -12.55 9.85 -11.43
N HIS A 65 -13.29 8.94 -10.79
CA HIS A 65 -12.73 7.77 -10.15
C HIS A 65 -13.68 6.59 -10.32
N GLU A 66 -13.32 5.69 -11.19
CA GLU A 66 -14.03 4.42 -11.37
C GLU A 66 -13.47 3.42 -10.37
N TRP A 67 -14.06 3.36 -9.19
CA TRP A 67 -13.58 2.51 -8.10
C TRP A 67 -14.08 1.06 -8.19
N ASP A 68 -15.17 0.81 -8.90
CA ASP A 68 -15.71 -0.51 -9.19
C ASP A 68 -15.19 -0.99 -10.55
N PHE A 69 -14.25 -1.90 -10.56
CA PHE A 69 -13.62 -2.39 -11.78
C PHE A 69 -13.31 -3.89 -11.71
N ALA A 70 -13.23 -4.52 -12.88
CA ALA A 70 -12.94 -5.94 -13.00
C ALA A 70 -11.43 -6.20 -13.09
N ILE A 71 -10.96 -7.22 -12.37
CA ILE A 71 -9.62 -7.80 -12.51
C ILE A 71 -9.77 -9.27 -12.96
N PRO A 72 -9.11 -9.72 -14.03
CA PRO A 72 -9.24 -11.10 -14.50
C PRO A 72 -8.95 -12.13 -13.39
N GLY A 73 -9.85 -13.07 -13.16
CA GLY A 73 -9.72 -14.10 -12.13
C GLY A 73 -9.99 -13.65 -10.70
N ILE A 74 -10.44 -12.42 -10.49
CA ILE A 74 -10.98 -11.93 -9.21
C ILE A 74 -12.49 -11.81 -9.35
N ASP A 75 -13.22 -12.26 -8.33
CA ASP A 75 -14.69 -12.22 -8.31
C ASP A 75 -15.19 -10.76 -8.28
N ARG A 76 -14.64 -9.97 -7.34
CA ARG A 76 -14.93 -8.55 -7.16
C ARG A 76 -13.66 -7.80 -6.79
N CYS A 77 -13.47 -6.62 -7.37
CA CYS A 77 -12.35 -5.75 -7.02
C CYS A 77 -12.82 -4.30 -6.91
N ASN A 78 -12.10 -3.53 -6.13
CA ASN A 78 -12.40 -2.12 -5.91
C ASN A 78 -11.14 -1.27 -5.79
N GLY A 79 -11.29 0.02 -6.03
CA GLY A 79 -10.25 1.04 -5.87
C GLY A 79 -10.51 2.00 -4.71
N MET A 80 -11.18 1.55 -3.65
CA MET A 80 -11.57 2.40 -2.52
C MET A 80 -10.38 3.12 -1.89
N PRO A 81 -10.54 4.41 -1.51
CA PRO A 81 -9.45 5.21 -0.97
C PRO A 81 -9.15 4.90 0.50
N ILE A 82 -7.88 5.03 0.86
CA ILE A 82 -7.41 5.00 2.24
C ILE A 82 -6.84 6.37 2.58
N THR A 83 -7.36 7.01 3.62
CA THR A 83 -6.93 8.32 4.12
C THR A 83 -6.04 8.17 5.34
N ILE A 84 -4.89 8.85 5.39
CA ILE A 84 -4.01 8.92 6.56
C ILE A 84 -3.46 10.35 6.70
N CYS A 85 -3.23 10.80 7.93
CA CYS A 85 -2.50 12.03 8.21
C CYS A 85 -1.20 11.70 8.93
N ASP A 86 -0.12 12.39 8.58
CA ASP A 86 1.15 12.32 9.29
C ASP A 86 1.05 13.11 10.60
N LEU A 87 1.08 12.40 11.73
CA LEU A 87 1.14 12.96 13.08
C LEU A 87 2.54 12.79 13.70
N SER A 88 3.50 12.27 12.93
CA SER A 88 4.87 12.03 13.40
C SER A 88 5.64 13.34 13.60
N PRO A 89 6.78 13.31 14.25
CA PRO A 89 7.67 14.48 14.35
C PRO A 89 8.48 14.74 13.06
N SER A 90 8.11 14.14 11.93
CA SER A 90 8.80 14.31 10.64
C SER A 90 8.64 15.72 10.08
N ALA A 91 9.41 16.02 9.02
CA ALA A 91 9.25 17.26 8.25
C ALA A 91 7.90 17.36 7.50
N HIS A 92 7.15 16.25 7.44
CA HIS A 92 5.87 16.14 6.74
C HIS A 92 4.66 16.15 7.70
N HIS A 93 4.89 16.49 8.98
CA HIS A 93 3.83 16.58 9.99
C HIS A 93 2.62 17.39 9.49
N GLY A 94 1.42 16.83 9.62
CA GLY A 94 0.16 17.42 9.16
C GLY A 94 -0.18 17.19 7.69
N THR A 95 0.71 16.55 6.91
CA THR A 95 0.40 16.15 5.54
C THR A 95 -0.67 15.07 5.53
N ILE A 96 -1.67 15.22 4.68
CA ILE A 96 -2.73 14.24 4.47
C ILE A 96 -2.41 13.46 3.21
N TYR A 97 -2.49 12.15 3.28
CA TYR A 97 -2.27 11.22 2.17
C TYR A 97 -3.55 10.47 1.85
N VAL A 98 -3.84 10.28 0.57
CA VAL A 98 -4.90 9.40 0.08
C VAL A 98 -4.31 8.47 -0.96
N ASN A 99 -4.52 7.16 -0.76
CA ASN A 99 -4.09 6.09 -1.66
C ASN A 99 -5.33 5.37 -2.20
N TRP A 100 -5.31 4.99 -3.47
CA TRP A 100 -6.38 4.23 -4.14
C TRP A 100 -5.82 3.40 -5.29
N ALA A 101 -6.67 2.55 -5.89
CA ALA A 101 -6.39 1.92 -7.16
C ALA A 101 -7.40 2.38 -8.21
N ASP A 102 -6.99 2.50 -9.47
CA ASP A 102 -7.91 2.73 -10.59
C ASP A 102 -7.35 2.23 -11.93
N GLN A 103 -8.19 2.32 -12.97
CA GLN A 103 -7.88 1.94 -14.34
C GLN A 103 -7.73 3.14 -15.27
N SER A 104 -7.28 4.29 -14.78
CA SER A 104 -7.08 5.50 -15.59
C SER A 104 -6.07 5.29 -16.73
N ASN A 105 -5.16 4.32 -16.59
CA ASN A 105 -4.22 3.91 -17.64
C ASN A 105 -4.78 2.85 -18.61
N GLY A 106 -5.98 2.33 -18.34
CA GLY A 106 -6.69 1.37 -19.19
C GLY A 106 -7.20 0.15 -18.41
N ALA A 107 -8.22 -0.51 -18.94
CA ALA A 107 -8.88 -1.65 -18.31
C ALA A 107 -7.96 -2.88 -18.09
N ASN A 108 -6.81 -2.92 -18.75
CA ASN A 108 -5.79 -3.97 -18.57
C ASN A 108 -4.55 -3.47 -17.82
N ASP A 109 -4.62 -2.28 -17.21
CA ASP A 109 -3.51 -1.59 -16.58
C ASP A 109 -4.02 -0.87 -15.33
N THR A 110 -4.38 -1.66 -14.33
CA THR A 110 -4.81 -1.14 -13.03
C THR A 110 -3.58 -0.79 -12.21
N ASP A 111 -3.49 0.44 -11.75
CA ASP A 111 -2.37 0.94 -10.97
C ASP A 111 -2.80 1.41 -9.58
N ILE A 112 -1.83 1.50 -8.68
CA ILE A 112 -1.98 2.11 -7.37
C ILE A 112 -1.51 3.56 -7.43
N PHE A 113 -2.31 4.47 -6.87
CA PHE A 113 -2.01 5.90 -6.84
C PHE A 113 -1.93 6.44 -5.41
N LEU A 114 -1.20 7.52 -5.27
CA LEU A 114 -1.06 8.30 -4.05
C LEU A 114 -1.19 9.79 -4.40
N SER A 115 -2.01 10.51 -3.62
CA SER A 115 -2.04 11.98 -3.64
C SER A 115 -1.85 12.50 -2.23
N LYS A 116 -1.30 13.72 -2.10
CA LYS A 116 -1.08 14.37 -0.81
C LYS A 116 -1.53 15.82 -0.80
N SER A 117 -1.95 16.27 0.37
CA SER A 117 -2.23 17.67 0.68
C SER A 117 -1.37 18.12 1.84
N THR A 118 -0.69 19.25 1.69
CA THR A 118 0.14 19.90 2.72
C THR A 118 -0.54 21.14 3.32
N ASP A 119 -1.77 21.46 2.90
CA ASP A 119 -2.53 22.63 3.31
C ASP A 119 -3.88 22.29 3.96
N GLY A 120 -3.92 21.12 4.60
CA GLY A 120 -5.11 20.64 5.29
C GLY A 120 -6.28 20.27 4.37
N GLY A 121 -6.00 19.72 3.20
CA GLY A 121 -7.00 19.24 2.24
C GLY A 121 -7.62 20.33 1.38
N THR A 122 -6.99 21.51 1.27
CA THR A 122 -7.46 22.59 0.41
C THR A 122 -7.05 22.36 -1.05
N THR A 123 -5.80 21.93 -1.25
CA THR A 123 -5.28 21.52 -2.56
C THR A 123 -4.62 20.16 -2.46
N TRP A 124 -4.56 19.45 -3.60
CA TRP A 124 -4.01 18.10 -3.70
C TRP A 124 -2.96 18.02 -4.80
N SER A 125 -1.93 17.23 -4.57
CA SER A 125 -0.95 16.93 -5.62
C SER A 125 -1.60 16.15 -6.76
N SER A 126 -1.02 16.23 -7.95
CA SER A 126 -1.35 15.26 -9.00
C SER A 126 -1.11 13.84 -8.50
N PRO A 127 -1.93 12.85 -8.94
CA PRO A 127 -1.70 11.45 -8.61
C PRO A 127 -0.30 10.99 -8.96
N LEU A 128 0.39 10.40 -7.98
CA LEU A 128 1.67 9.71 -8.17
C LEU A 128 1.41 8.22 -8.28
N ARG A 129 1.87 7.58 -9.34
CA ARG A 129 1.83 6.12 -9.48
C ARG A 129 2.77 5.48 -8.46
N VAL A 130 2.25 4.58 -7.65
CA VAL A 130 2.96 3.90 -6.56
C VAL A 130 3.78 2.72 -7.04
N ASN A 131 3.18 1.90 -7.91
CA ASN A 131 3.88 0.78 -8.52
C ASN A 131 4.79 1.26 -9.66
N ASN A 132 5.96 0.64 -9.78
CA ASN A 132 7.04 1.08 -10.69
C ASN A 132 7.29 0.11 -11.86
N ASP A 133 6.37 -0.80 -12.14
CA ASP A 133 6.45 -1.75 -13.25
C ASP A 133 6.14 -1.11 -14.61
N ALA A 134 6.37 -1.89 -15.67
CA ALA A 134 5.97 -1.49 -17.02
C ALA A 134 4.43 -1.53 -17.16
N PRO A 135 3.83 -0.64 -18.00
CA PRO A 135 2.39 -0.63 -18.23
C PRO A 135 1.83 -1.97 -18.74
N GLY A 136 0.54 -2.20 -18.49
CA GLY A 136 -0.19 -3.37 -19.00
C GLY A 136 -0.26 -4.54 -18.02
N LYS A 137 -0.13 -4.25 -16.73
CA LYS A 137 -0.28 -5.22 -15.64
C LYS A 137 -1.22 -4.68 -14.56
N HIS A 138 -1.77 -5.57 -13.76
CA HIS A 138 -2.70 -5.18 -12.70
C HIS A 138 -2.02 -5.13 -11.34
N GLN A 139 -2.22 -4.03 -10.62
CA GLN A 139 -1.99 -3.87 -9.19
C GLN A 139 -3.32 -3.47 -8.55
N PHE A 140 -3.69 -4.10 -7.44
CA PHE A 140 -5.04 -3.95 -6.90
C PHE A 140 -5.13 -4.23 -5.39
N LEU A 141 -6.26 -3.85 -4.79
CA LEU A 141 -6.60 -4.01 -3.38
C LEU A 141 -5.49 -3.53 -2.45
N SER A 142 -5.11 -2.25 -2.61
CA SER A 142 -4.06 -1.62 -1.82
C SER A 142 -4.57 -1.19 -0.45
N TRP A 143 -3.65 -1.11 0.51
CA TRP A 143 -3.85 -0.47 1.81
C TRP A 143 -2.59 0.27 2.24
N MET A 144 -2.76 1.42 2.89
CA MET A 144 -1.67 2.28 3.32
C MET A 144 -1.59 2.35 4.85
N ALA A 145 -0.37 2.36 5.38
CA ALA A 145 -0.05 2.75 6.75
C ALA A 145 1.04 3.81 6.74
N LEU A 146 1.08 4.62 7.79
CA LEU A 146 2.15 5.55 8.08
C LEU A 146 2.69 5.26 9.48
N ASP A 147 3.99 5.11 9.60
CA ASP A 147 4.64 4.96 10.89
C ASP A 147 4.71 6.33 11.59
N GLN A 148 3.86 6.51 12.59
CA GLN A 148 3.72 7.76 13.32
C GLN A 148 4.93 8.10 14.21
N THR A 149 5.98 7.28 14.21
CA THR A 149 7.23 7.60 14.92
C THR A 149 8.25 8.33 14.03
N ASN A 150 8.17 8.17 12.71
CA ASN A 150 9.15 8.72 11.76
C ASN A 150 8.54 9.32 10.48
N GLY A 151 7.25 9.14 10.20
CA GLY A 151 6.56 9.63 9.01
C GLY A 151 6.74 8.78 7.75
N TYR A 152 7.27 7.56 7.87
CA TYR A 152 7.46 6.67 6.74
C TYR A 152 6.14 6.05 6.30
N ILE A 153 5.93 5.96 4.99
CA ILE A 153 4.71 5.47 4.36
C ILE A 153 4.96 4.06 3.83
N TYR A 154 3.99 3.18 4.02
CA TYR A 154 4.00 1.80 3.54
C TYR A 154 2.66 1.49 2.88
N ILE A 155 2.70 0.92 1.66
CA ILE A 155 1.51 0.58 0.88
C ILE A 155 1.67 -0.88 0.44
N VAL A 156 0.77 -1.76 0.90
CA VAL A 156 0.69 -3.16 0.47
C VAL A 156 -0.32 -3.28 -0.67
N PHE A 157 -0.05 -4.13 -1.65
CA PHE A 157 -0.96 -4.40 -2.77
C PHE A 157 -0.65 -5.74 -3.44
N TYR A 158 -1.64 -6.28 -4.16
CA TYR A 158 -1.43 -7.40 -5.08
C TYR A 158 -0.86 -6.93 -6.39
N ASP A 159 0.00 -7.76 -7.01
CA ASP A 159 0.77 -7.36 -8.19
C ASP A 159 0.98 -8.53 -9.16
N ARG A 160 0.78 -8.27 -10.44
CA ARG A 160 0.93 -9.24 -11.53
C ARG A 160 2.07 -8.92 -12.49
N ARG A 161 2.98 -8.00 -12.14
CA ARG A 161 4.07 -7.53 -13.01
C ARG A 161 4.94 -8.64 -13.59
N ASN A 162 5.10 -9.74 -12.88
CA ASN A 162 6.00 -10.84 -13.24
C ASN A 162 5.32 -11.93 -14.08
N TYR A 163 4.04 -11.78 -14.44
CA TYR A 163 3.27 -12.87 -15.04
C TYR A 163 2.53 -12.45 -16.31
N THR A 164 2.33 -13.43 -17.21
CA THR A 164 1.46 -13.30 -18.39
C THR A 164 0.08 -13.90 -18.18
N ASN A 165 -0.16 -14.50 -17.02
CA ASN A 165 -1.43 -15.08 -16.57
C ASN A 165 -1.90 -14.38 -15.28
N ASN A 166 -2.91 -14.93 -14.61
CA ASN A 166 -3.48 -14.36 -13.39
C ASN A 166 -2.70 -14.70 -12.11
N ASN A 167 -1.49 -15.28 -12.20
CA ASN A 167 -0.63 -15.42 -11.03
C ASN A 167 -0.40 -14.05 -10.38
N THR A 168 -0.45 -14.05 -9.06
CA THR A 168 -0.45 -12.84 -8.25
C THR A 168 0.60 -12.95 -7.16
N ASP A 169 1.40 -11.93 -7.03
CA ASP A 169 2.35 -11.70 -5.94
C ASP A 169 1.78 -10.67 -4.95
N VAL A 170 2.46 -10.47 -3.83
CA VAL A 170 2.20 -9.40 -2.88
C VAL A 170 3.43 -8.50 -2.82
N TYR A 171 3.22 -7.21 -3.03
CA TYR A 171 4.24 -6.19 -3.01
C TYR A 171 4.00 -5.18 -1.89
N LEU A 172 5.07 -4.58 -1.45
CA LEU A 172 5.11 -3.42 -0.57
C LEU A 172 5.80 -2.28 -1.32
N ALA A 173 5.15 -1.12 -1.39
CA ALA A 173 5.83 0.13 -1.70
C ALA A 173 6.08 0.89 -0.40
N TYR A 174 7.22 1.55 -0.27
CA TYR A 174 7.51 2.41 0.89
C TYR A 174 8.21 3.70 0.48
N SER A 175 8.01 4.73 1.29
CA SER A 175 8.62 6.05 1.14
C SER A 175 9.13 6.55 2.47
N THR A 176 10.34 7.13 2.47
CA THR A 176 10.97 7.78 3.62
C THR A 176 11.05 9.29 3.50
N ASP A 177 10.50 9.85 2.40
CA ASP A 177 10.59 11.26 2.01
C ASP A 177 9.21 11.93 1.82
N GLY A 178 8.21 11.47 2.58
CA GLY A 178 6.85 12.03 2.54
C GLY A 178 6.12 11.76 1.22
N GLY A 179 6.32 10.58 0.63
CA GLY A 179 5.65 10.15 -0.58
C GLY A 179 6.16 10.86 -1.84
N SER A 180 7.39 11.36 -1.85
CA SER A 180 8.00 11.97 -3.03
C SER A 180 8.64 10.91 -3.93
N THR A 181 9.26 9.91 -3.33
CA THR A 181 9.74 8.70 -4.01
C THR A 181 9.21 7.43 -3.34
N LEU A 182 9.07 6.36 -4.11
CA LEU A 182 8.53 5.08 -3.65
C LEU A 182 9.42 3.94 -4.15
N THR A 183 9.89 3.13 -3.21
CA THR A 183 10.62 1.88 -3.49
C THR A 183 9.65 0.72 -3.39
N ASN A 184 9.67 -0.19 -4.38
CA ASN A 184 8.80 -1.37 -4.42
C ASN A 184 9.57 -2.64 -4.13
N THR A 185 9.06 -3.50 -3.27
CA THR A 185 9.66 -4.80 -2.97
C THR A 185 8.60 -5.90 -2.89
N LYS A 186 8.91 -7.06 -3.43
CA LYS A 186 8.08 -8.26 -3.28
C LYS A 186 8.23 -8.80 -1.85
N ILE A 187 7.11 -9.00 -1.16
CA ILE A 187 7.08 -9.48 0.22
C ILE A 187 6.49 -10.90 0.36
N GLY A 188 5.73 -11.36 -0.61
CA GLY A 188 5.24 -12.73 -0.67
C GLY A 188 6.30 -13.66 -1.26
N THR A 189 6.62 -14.77 -0.58
CA THR A 189 7.62 -15.75 -1.05
C THR A 189 7.12 -16.62 -2.20
N THR A 190 5.81 -16.80 -2.32
CA THR A 190 5.20 -17.69 -3.31
C THR A 190 3.99 -17.00 -3.94
N SER A 191 3.96 -16.95 -5.27
CA SER A 191 2.79 -16.50 -6.01
C SER A 191 1.60 -17.45 -5.82
N PHE A 192 0.41 -16.96 -6.12
CA PHE A 192 -0.81 -17.76 -6.10
C PHE A 192 -1.72 -17.36 -7.26
N LEU A 193 -2.66 -18.23 -7.61
CA LEU A 193 -3.57 -18.05 -8.73
C LEU A 193 -5.00 -17.89 -8.23
N PRO A 194 -5.53 -16.66 -8.11
CA PRO A 194 -6.94 -16.44 -7.80
C PRO A 194 -7.85 -16.93 -8.91
N THR A 195 -9.07 -17.28 -8.55
CA THR A 195 -10.15 -17.63 -9.50
C THR A 195 -11.43 -16.92 -9.10
N SER A 196 -12.15 -16.37 -10.07
CA SER A 196 -13.42 -15.67 -9.88
C SER A 196 -14.56 -16.55 -9.34
N SER A 197 -14.37 -17.86 -9.25
CA SER A 197 -15.32 -18.76 -8.60
C SER A 197 -15.19 -18.80 -7.08
N VAL A 198 -14.20 -18.12 -6.51
CA VAL A 198 -13.97 -18.04 -5.06
C VAL A 198 -13.86 -16.57 -4.67
N PHE A 199 -14.71 -16.13 -3.76
CA PHE A 199 -14.61 -14.78 -3.20
C PHE A 199 -13.28 -14.61 -2.49
N PHE A 200 -12.50 -13.66 -3.01
CA PHE A 200 -11.10 -13.46 -2.60
C PHE A 200 -10.94 -12.43 -1.47
N GLY A 201 -11.95 -11.62 -1.24
CA GLY A 201 -11.96 -10.50 -0.30
C GLY A 201 -11.95 -9.14 -1.02
N ASP A 202 -12.16 -8.08 -0.25
CA ASP A 202 -12.32 -6.71 -0.76
C ASP A 202 -11.13 -5.81 -0.43
N TYR A 203 -10.20 -6.26 0.42
CA TYR A 203 -9.09 -5.44 0.90
C TYR A 203 -7.93 -6.27 1.43
N THR A 204 -6.75 -5.66 1.43
CA THR A 204 -5.59 -6.00 2.26
C THR A 204 -5.58 -5.08 3.50
N ASN A 205 -4.60 -5.22 4.37
CA ASN A 205 -4.35 -4.25 5.43
C ASN A 205 -2.86 -4.23 5.79
N ILE A 206 -2.42 -3.15 6.45
CA ILE A 206 -1.06 -3.01 6.94
C ILE A 206 -1.03 -2.09 8.16
N VAL A 207 -0.18 -2.39 9.11
CA VAL A 207 0.17 -1.48 10.21
C VAL A 207 1.67 -1.27 10.26
N ALA A 208 2.09 -0.08 10.68
CA ALA A 208 3.49 0.27 10.86
C ALA A 208 3.66 1.10 12.14
N HIS A 209 4.65 0.73 12.96
CA HIS A 209 5.00 1.45 14.18
C HIS A 209 6.44 1.16 14.59
N ASN A 210 7.21 2.20 14.83
CA ASN A 210 8.60 2.12 15.30
C ASN A 210 9.48 1.20 14.42
N GLY A 211 9.35 1.35 13.10
CA GLY A 211 10.06 0.57 12.10
C GLY A 211 9.61 -0.90 11.96
N VAL A 212 8.57 -1.30 12.70
CA VAL A 212 7.95 -2.64 12.59
C VAL A 212 6.78 -2.56 11.62
N ILE A 213 6.80 -3.38 10.55
CA ILE A 213 5.79 -3.36 9.49
C ILE A 213 5.11 -4.72 9.42
N ARG A 214 3.76 -4.74 9.46
CA ARG A 214 2.94 -5.96 9.43
C ARG A 214 1.82 -5.82 8.42
N PRO A 215 2.05 -6.18 7.15
CA PRO A 215 0.99 -6.33 6.16
C PRO A 215 0.18 -7.60 6.41
N ILE A 216 -1.09 -7.58 6.06
CA ILE A 216 -2.00 -8.74 6.08
C ILE A 216 -2.69 -8.83 4.74
N TRP A 217 -2.77 -10.04 4.18
CA TRP A 217 -3.43 -10.29 2.90
C TRP A 217 -4.07 -11.67 2.84
N THR A 218 -5.03 -11.82 1.96
CA THR A 218 -5.62 -13.12 1.61
C THR A 218 -4.78 -13.80 0.52
N ARG A 219 -4.61 -15.09 0.62
CA ARG A 219 -4.01 -15.94 -0.41
C ARG A 219 -4.95 -17.09 -0.75
N LEU A 220 -5.11 -17.35 -2.06
CA LEU A 220 -5.85 -18.51 -2.57
C LEU A 220 -4.85 -19.57 -3.04
N ALA A 221 -4.91 -20.77 -2.49
CA ALA A 221 -4.13 -21.92 -2.94
C ALA A 221 -4.95 -23.20 -2.84
N SER A 222 -4.92 -24.01 -3.89
CA SER A 222 -5.66 -25.29 -3.96
C SER A 222 -7.17 -25.14 -3.65
N GLY A 223 -7.79 -24.04 -4.11
CA GLY A 223 -9.22 -23.77 -3.89
C GLY A 223 -9.58 -23.32 -2.47
N GLN A 224 -8.61 -23.04 -1.61
CA GLN A 224 -8.81 -22.57 -0.25
C GLN A 224 -8.19 -21.21 -0.02
N THR A 225 -8.90 -20.34 0.69
CA THR A 225 -8.39 -19.05 1.13
C THR A 225 -7.69 -19.17 2.48
N SER A 226 -6.65 -18.38 2.66
CA SER A 226 -5.89 -18.28 3.93
C SER A 226 -5.42 -16.86 4.14
N VAL A 227 -5.25 -16.45 5.40
CA VAL A 227 -4.75 -15.13 5.78
C VAL A 227 -3.25 -15.25 6.07
N TRP A 228 -2.49 -14.36 5.48
CA TRP A 228 -1.03 -14.33 5.55
C TRP A 228 -0.53 -12.98 6.05
N THR A 229 0.64 -12.98 6.67
CA THR A 229 1.38 -11.78 7.07
C THR A 229 2.86 -11.96 6.78
N ALA A 230 3.59 -10.86 6.71
CA ALA A 230 5.05 -10.84 6.68
C ALA A 230 5.60 -10.12 7.92
N ILE A 231 6.72 -10.62 8.44
CA ILE A 231 7.47 -9.96 9.51
C ILE A 231 8.55 -9.12 8.85
N LEU A 232 8.32 -7.79 8.80
CA LEU A 232 9.21 -6.84 8.13
C LEU A 232 9.67 -5.76 9.12
N SER A 233 10.87 -5.25 8.90
CA SER A 233 11.39 -4.04 9.56
C SER A 233 11.97 -3.08 8.52
N GLN A 234 12.02 -1.79 8.85
CA GLN A 234 12.62 -0.78 7.97
C GLN A 234 14.08 -1.12 7.66
N SER A 235 14.86 -1.55 8.65
CA SER A 235 16.26 -1.95 8.44
C SER A 235 16.44 -3.10 7.45
N GLN A 236 15.48 -4.03 7.38
CA GLN A 236 15.50 -5.09 6.38
C GLN A 236 15.13 -4.58 4.97
N LEU A 237 14.26 -3.57 4.87
CA LEU A 237 13.93 -2.94 3.60
C LEU A 237 15.12 -2.14 3.07
N ASP A 238 15.79 -1.37 3.92
CA ASP A 238 16.99 -0.61 3.57
C ASP A 238 18.16 -1.51 3.14
N ALA A 239 18.32 -2.67 3.80
CA ALA A 239 19.37 -3.63 3.45
C ALA A 239 19.16 -4.28 2.08
N LYS A 240 17.91 -4.39 1.60
CA LYS A 240 17.60 -4.93 0.26
C LYS A 240 18.01 -4.02 -0.90
N GLU A 241 18.20 -2.72 -0.67
CA GLU A 241 18.72 -1.79 -1.69
C GLU A 241 20.15 -2.14 -2.14
N PHE A 242 20.88 -2.97 -1.37
CA PHE A 242 22.23 -3.45 -1.71
C PHE A 242 22.26 -4.80 -2.44
N GLU A 243 21.13 -5.49 -2.57
CA GLU A 243 21.05 -6.72 -3.39
C GLU A 243 20.89 -6.34 -4.88
N THR A 244 22.03 -6.10 -5.53
CA THR A 244 22.09 -6.11 -7.00
C THR A 244 21.67 -7.50 -7.51
N GLN A 245 20.64 -7.51 -8.35
CA GLN A 245 20.13 -8.62 -9.15
C GLN A 245 21.17 -9.75 -9.38
N ASP A 246 21.10 -10.80 -8.56
CA ASP A 246 21.45 -12.13 -9.01
C ASP A 246 20.63 -13.15 -8.19
N ASP A 247 19.58 -13.65 -8.80
CA ASP A 247 18.53 -14.52 -8.21
C ASP A 247 19.04 -15.92 -7.76
N ASN A 248 20.35 -16.13 -7.70
CA ASN A 248 20.94 -17.47 -7.55
C ASN A 248 21.92 -17.64 -6.38
N THR A 249 22.11 -16.64 -5.52
CA THR A 249 23.00 -16.80 -4.36
C THR A 249 22.19 -17.09 -3.11
N THR A 250 22.14 -18.34 -2.68
CA THR A 250 21.58 -18.69 -1.37
C THR A 250 22.68 -18.63 -0.34
N ILE A 251 22.56 -17.74 0.65
CA ILE A 251 23.42 -17.69 1.83
C ILE A 251 22.66 -18.34 2.99
N VAL A 252 23.26 -19.31 3.64
CA VAL A 252 22.71 -19.95 4.83
C VAL A 252 23.72 -19.83 5.95
N ASN A 253 23.28 -19.40 7.11
CA ASN A 253 24.10 -19.43 8.32
C ASN A 253 23.62 -20.52 9.27
N TYR A 254 24.59 -21.26 9.85
CA TYR A 254 24.27 -22.30 10.81
C TYR A 254 25.45 -22.57 11.78
N PRO A 255 25.16 -22.98 13.03
CA PRO A 255 23.82 -22.93 13.62
C PRO A 255 23.30 -21.50 13.78
N ASN A 256 21.98 -21.35 13.83
CA ASN A 256 21.34 -20.08 14.13
C ASN A 256 20.15 -20.32 15.10
N PRO A 257 20.23 -19.93 16.39
CA PRO A 257 21.34 -19.15 17.00
C PRO A 257 22.67 -19.91 17.07
N ALA A 258 23.79 -19.14 17.04
CA ALA A 258 25.13 -19.64 17.27
C ALA A 258 25.52 -19.45 18.75
N GLU A 259 26.21 -20.44 19.34
CA GLU A 259 26.75 -20.34 20.71
C GLU A 259 28.21 -19.94 20.71
N GLU A 260 29.05 -20.55 19.85
CA GLU A 260 30.48 -20.28 19.72
C GLU A 260 30.89 -19.93 18.29
N ASP A 261 30.57 -20.81 17.34
CA ASP A 261 30.90 -20.63 15.92
C ASP A 261 29.64 -20.53 15.05
N CYS A 262 29.71 -19.74 13.99
CA CYS A 262 28.67 -19.63 12.95
C CYS A 262 29.31 -19.80 11.58
N TYR A 263 28.76 -20.69 10.76
CA TYR A 263 29.21 -20.95 9.41
C TYR A 263 28.26 -20.30 8.40
N PHE A 264 28.85 -19.66 7.39
CA PHE A 264 28.09 -19.12 6.25
C PHE A 264 28.36 -20.03 5.05
N ALA A 265 27.32 -20.72 4.58
CA ALA A 265 27.37 -21.50 3.36
C ALA A 265 26.68 -20.73 2.21
N PHE A 266 27.38 -20.59 1.08
CA PHE A 266 26.84 -19.97 -0.13
C PHE A 266 27.39 -20.65 -1.37
N LYS A 267 26.68 -20.51 -2.49
CA LYS A 267 27.09 -21.07 -3.78
C LYS A 267 27.31 -19.93 -4.77
N LEU A 268 28.51 -19.88 -5.37
CA LEU A 268 28.80 -18.99 -6.49
C LEU A 268 28.62 -19.75 -7.80
N TYR A 269 27.92 -19.17 -8.76
CA TYR A 269 27.76 -19.74 -10.11
C TYR A 269 28.96 -19.44 -11.04
N LYS A 270 29.74 -18.44 -10.71
CA LYS A 270 31.02 -18.11 -11.36
C LYS A 270 31.98 -17.58 -10.29
N GLU A 271 33.27 -17.67 -10.59
CA GLU A 271 34.34 -17.09 -9.75
C GLU A 271 34.11 -15.58 -9.62
N SER A 272 33.98 -15.09 -8.38
CA SER A 272 33.75 -13.69 -8.05
C SER A 272 34.31 -13.35 -6.68
N PRO A 273 34.82 -12.13 -6.46
CA PRO A 273 35.20 -11.68 -5.13
C PRO A 273 33.97 -11.71 -4.20
N VAL A 274 34.13 -12.19 -2.98
CA VAL A 274 33.07 -12.22 -1.95
C VAL A 274 33.55 -11.41 -0.76
N SER A 275 32.65 -10.59 -0.21
CA SER A 275 32.83 -9.89 1.05
C SER A 275 31.64 -10.19 1.95
N ILE A 276 31.89 -10.62 3.17
CA ILE A 276 30.89 -10.84 4.20
C ILE A 276 31.16 -9.84 5.32
N THR A 277 30.16 -9.00 5.63
CA THR A 277 30.23 -8.06 6.74
C THR A 277 29.15 -8.42 7.74
N ILE A 278 29.53 -8.56 9.00
CA ILE A 278 28.60 -8.89 10.10
C ILE A 278 28.49 -7.66 10.97
N TYR A 279 27.25 -7.25 11.22
CA TYR A 279 26.93 -6.14 12.13
C TYR A 279 26.21 -6.66 13.36
N ASP A 280 26.44 -6.06 14.50
CA ASP A 280 25.60 -6.24 15.68
C ASP A 280 24.26 -5.49 15.54
N LEU A 281 23.37 -5.64 16.52
CA LEU A 281 22.07 -4.96 16.54
C LEU A 281 22.16 -3.41 16.60
N THR A 282 23.36 -2.87 16.82
CA THR A 282 23.63 -1.42 16.84
C THR A 282 24.27 -0.92 15.54
N GLY A 283 24.51 -1.82 14.59
CA GLY A 283 25.13 -1.50 13.30
C GLY A 283 26.66 -1.35 13.34
N LYS A 284 27.30 -1.89 14.39
CA LYS A 284 28.76 -1.89 14.55
C LYS A 284 29.38 -3.22 14.19
#